data_a21a5189b6d85883f2695289830996ab
#
_entry.id   a21a5189b6d85883f2695289830996ab
#
_cell.length_a   1.000
_cell.length_b   1.000
_cell.length_c   1.000
_cell.angle_alpha   90.00
_cell.angle_beta   90.00
_cell.angle_gamma   90.00
#
_symmetry.space_group_name_H-M   'P 1'
#
loop_
_entity.id
_entity.type
_entity.pdbx_description
1 polymer ?
#
loop_
_entity_poly.entity_id
_entity_poly.type
_entity_poly.pdbx_seq_one_letter_code
_entity_poly.pdbx_strand_id
1 'polypeptide(L)'
;FPFHTFRTNVNGGGKFEEMNINPNDIFSMMFGNNNIFDTLNREDISELNTGFPNVKVFHNGFPVNMNLQKPPPIIKNIEITFEQSYNGYKLPIMIKRWIKKPGLNEENEKIYIDIPCGIDTNELIIIRDKGHIINDNLKGDIKVFIKVINNTQFIRDGINIHLNKNITLKEALCGFIFIITHINGKEFTIKNKKIIEPGSKTTIKNLGFKRDNNIGNLIINFNISFPKNISPEAIEQLNSIL
;
A
#
# COMPACT_ATOMS: atom_id res chain seq x y z
N PHE A 1 4.39 -6.23 34.50
CA PHE A 1 3.05 -6.72 34.13
C PHE A 1 2.87 -8.10 34.74
N PRO A 2 1.73 -8.40 35.44
CA PRO A 2 1.53 -9.70 36.08
C PRO A 2 1.14 -10.76 35.03
N PHE A 3 1.76 -11.91 35.15
CA PHE A 3 1.49 -13.10 34.34
C PHE A 3 0.10 -13.65 34.68
N HIS A 4 -0.73 -13.85 33.65
CA HIS A 4 -1.99 -14.55 33.78
C HIS A 4 -1.76 -16.05 33.64
N THR A 5 -1.95 -16.80 34.72
CA THR A 5 -1.96 -18.26 34.71
C THR A 5 -3.33 -18.76 34.25
N PHE A 6 -3.35 -19.58 33.21
CA PHE A 6 -4.55 -20.31 32.79
C PHE A 6 -4.70 -21.57 33.63
N ARG A 7 -5.86 -21.71 34.30
CA ARG A 7 -6.24 -22.95 35.02
C ARG A 7 -7.06 -23.85 34.10
N THR A 8 -6.57 -25.01 33.79
CA THR A 8 -7.35 -26.08 33.16
C THR A 8 -7.94 -26.99 34.27
N ASN A 9 -9.23 -27.20 34.21
CA ASN A 9 -9.94 -28.10 35.14
C ASN A 9 -10.02 -29.49 34.52
N VAL A 10 -9.22 -30.43 35.00
CA VAL A 10 -9.26 -31.83 34.57
C VAL A 10 -9.87 -32.66 35.72
N ASN A 11 -11.06 -33.21 35.51
CA ASN A 11 -11.66 -34.20 36.41
C ASN A 11 -10.95 -35.53 36.23
N GLY A 12 -10.09 -35.87 37.18
CA GLY A 12 -9.39 -37.15 37.24
C GLY A 12 -8.04 -36.99 37.92
N GLY A 13 -7.87 -37.56 39.13
CA GLY A 13 -6.71 -37.40 40.04
C GLY A 13 -5.36 -37.77 39.40
N GLY A 14 -4.70 -36.80 38.80
CA GLY A 14 -3.34 -36.87 38.29
C GLY A 14 -2.54 -35.66 38.77
N LYS A 15 -1.25 -35.86 39.08
CA LYS A 15 -0.32 -34.84 39.52
C LYS A 15 -0.23 -33.74 38.45
N PHE A 16 -0.31 -32.50 38.91
CA PHE A 16 -0.06 -31.31 38.06
C PHE A 16 1.42 -31.23 37.74
N GLU A 17 1.80 -31.34 36.48
CA GLU A 17 3.07 -30.85 35.97
C GLU A 17 2.84 -29.43 35.44
N GLU A 18 3.62 -28.47 35.94
CA GLU A 18 3.66 -27.10 35.40
C GLU A 18 4.31 -27.15 34.02
N MET A 19 3.49 -27.09 32.97
CA MET A 19 4.01 -26.81 31.61
C MET A 19 4.34 -25.32 31.51
N ASN A 20 5.62 -25.02 31.49
CA ASN A 20 6.13 -23.70 31.23
C ASN A 20 6.06 -23.42 29.71
N ILE A 21 4.89 -23.03 29.22
CA ILE A 21 4.69 -22.73 27.78
C ILE A 21 5.06 -21.26 27.56
N ASN A 22 6.12 -21.05 26.75
CA ASN A 22 6.57 -19.73 26.38
C ASN A 22 5.46 -19.03 25.52
N PRO A 23 5.10 -17.76 25.79
CA PRO A 23 4.13 -17.01 24.99
C PRO A 23 4.45 -16.96 23.49
N ASN A 24 5.75 -17.02 23.13
CA ASN A 24 6.19 -17.08 21.74
C ASN A 24 5.85 -18.41 21.06
N ASP A 25 5.76 -19.52 21.81
CA ASP A 25 5.40 -20.81 21.27
C ASP A 25 3.89 -20.86 20.97
N ILE A 26 3.07 -20.23 21.82
CA ILE A 26 1.62 -20.07 21.57
C ILE A 26 1.39 -19.17 20.36
N PHE A 27 2.16 -18.09 20.24
CA PHE A 27 2.07 -17.19 19.09
C PHE A 27 2.51 -17.87 17.80
N SER A 28 3.58 -18.64 17.82
CA SER A 28 4.03 -19.42 16.65
C SER A 28 3.07 -20.56 16.30
N MET A 29 2.39 -21.17 17.26
CA MET A 29 1.32 -22.15 17.00
C MET A 29 0.05 -21.51 16.43
N MET A 30 -0.28 -20.28 16.81
CA MET A 30 -1.48 -19.58 16.32
C MET A 30 -1.25 -18.82 15.00
N PHE A 31 -0.04 -18.32 14.78
CA PHE A 31 0.27 -17.39 13.68
C PHE A 31 1.51 -17.77 12.86
N GLY A 32 2.29 -18.76 13.32
CA GLY A 32 3.52 -19.21 12.70
C GLY A 32 3.30 -20.23 11.60
N ASN A 33 3.63 -19.82 10.45
CA ASN A 33 4.07 -20.57 9.28
C ASN A 33 3.19 -21.74 8.79
N ASN A 34 2.63 -21.57 7.61
CA ASN A 34 1.76 -22.45 6.82
C ASN A 34 2.30 -23.88 6.53
N ASN A 35 3.40 -24.32 7.15
CA ASN A 35 4.03 -25.60 6.83
C ASN A 35 3.62 -26.78 7.72
N ILE A 36 2.87 -26.54 8.82
CA ILE A 36 2.42 -27.64 9.70
C ILE A 36 1.24 -28.40 9.08
N PHE A 37 0.40 -27.72 8.30
CA PHE A 37 -0.74 -28.36 7.64
C PHE A 37 -0.40 -29.10 6.36
N ASP A 38 0.75 -28.82 5.72
CA ASP A 38 1.19 -29.53 4.52
C ASP A 38 1.90 -30.86 4.82
N THR A 39 2.33 -31.06 6.07
CA THR A 39 3.05 -32.29 6.49
C THR A 39 2.16 -33.35 7.13
N LEU A 40 0.92 -33.02 7.47
CA LEU A 40 -0.03 -33.95 8.06
C LEU A 40 -0.84 -34.63 6.95
N ASN A 41 -0.57 -35.92 6.70
CA ASN A 41 -1.40 -36.75 5.83
C ASN A 41 -2.85 -36.77 6.34
N ARG A 42 -3.81 -36.87 5.42
CA ARG A 42 -5.26 -36.83 5.68
C ARG A 42 -5.77 -37.82 6.74
N GLU A 43 -4.99 -38.85 7.03
CA GLU A 43 -5.34 -39.89 8.03
C GLU A 43 -5.02 -39.45 9.45
N ASP A 44 -4.01 -38.58 9.64
CA ASP A 44 -3.60 -38.11 10.97
C ASP A 44 -4.54 -37.05 11.57
N ILE A 45 -5.35 -36.38 10.74
CA ILE A 45 -6.29 -35.34 11.18
C ILE A 45 -7.46 -35.94 11.99
N SER A 46 -7.81 -37.19 11.76
CA SER A 46 -8.87 -37.88 12.53
C SER A 46 -8.43 -38.21 13.96
N GLU A 47 -7.14 -38.44 14.19
CA GLU A 47 -6.59 -38.73 15.52
C GLU A 47 -6.28 -37.43 16.30
N LEU A 48 -5.93 -36.33 15.66
CA LEU A 48 -5.75 -35.02 16.32
C LEU A 48 -7.06 -34.49 16.92
N ASN A 49 -8.20 -34.91 16.41
CA ASN A 49 -9.52 -34.51 16.94
C ASN A 49 -9.82 -35.15 18.30
N THR A 50 -9.04 -36.14 18.75
CA THR A 50 -9.19 -36.80 20.06
C THR A 50 -8.21 -36.28 21.12
N GLY A 51 -7.19 -35.50 20.74
CA GLY A 51 -6.12 -35.03 21.65
C GLY A 51 -6.39 -33.72 22.39
N PHE A 52 -7.33 -32.90 21.92
CA PHE A 52 -7.72 -31.67 22.60
C PHE A 52 -9.21 -31.72 22.99
N PRO A 53 -9.57 -32.34 24.11
CA PRO A 53 -10.96 -32.40 24.52
C PRO A 53 -11.46 -31.01 24.92
N ASN A 54 -12.34 -30.44 24.09
CA ASN A 54 -13.21 -29.34 24.48
C ASN A 54 -12.55 -27.98 24.81
N VAL A 55 -11.64 -27.47 23.99
CA VAL A 55 -11.31 -26.04 24.05
C VAL A 55 -12.48 -25.26 23.45
N LYS A 56 -13.40 -24.84 24.31
CA LYS A 56 -14.46 -23.88 23.97
C LYS A 56 -13.88 -22.48 24.11
N VAL A 57 -13.65 -21.80 23.00
CA VAL A 57 -13.28 -20.39 23.03
C VAL A 57 -14.56 -19.58 23.22
N PHE A 58 -14.59 -18.74 24.25
CA PHE A 58 -15.70 -17.82 24.52
C PHE A 58 -15.25 -16.39 24.17
N HIS A 59 -16.07 -15.68 23.40
CA HIS A 59 -15.95 -14.24 23.20
C HIS A 59 -17.21 -13.59 23.80
N ASN A 60 -17.02 -12.70 24.79
CA ASN A 60 -18.10 -12.05 25.52
C ASN A 60 -19.09 -13.04 26.16
N GLY A 61 -18.60 -14.19 26.68
CA GLY A 61 -19.43 -15.19 27.37
C GLY A 61 -20.19 -16.15 26.44
N PHE A 62 -20.07 -15.99 25.11
CA PHE A 62 -20.68 -16.88 24.12
C PHE A 62 -19.66 -17.85 23.52
N PRO A 63 -19.97 -19.15 23.35
CA PRO A 63 -19.05 -20.08 22.71
C PRO A 63 -18.85 -19.72 21.25
N VAL A 64 -17.60 -19.42 20.89
CA VAL A 64 -17.21 -19.16 19.48
C VAL A 64 -16.97 -20.52 18.83
N ASN A 65 -17.76 -20.83 17.84
CA ASN A 65 -17.59 -22.05 17.05
C ASN A 65 -16.39 -21.89 16.13
N MET A 66 -15.27 -22.56 16.42
CA MET A 66 -14.02 -22.47 15.65
C MET A 66 -14.15 -22.90 14.17
N ASN A 67 -15.27 -23.52 13.80
CA ASN A 67 -15.54 -23.94 12.42
C ASN A 67 -15.98 -22.79 11.48
N LEU A 68 -15.95 -21.53 11.93
CA LEU A 68 -16.35 -20.35 11.15
C LEU A 68 -15.16 -19.51 10.68
N GLN A 69 -13.97 -20.09 10.53
CA GLN A 69 -12.86 -19.33 9.94
C GLN A 69 -13.15 -19.05 8.46
N LYS A 70 -13.08 -17.76 8.11
CA LYS A 70 -13.15 -17.34 6.71
C LYS A 70 -12.07 -18.08 5.89
N PRO A 71 -12.37 -18.46 4.64
CA PRO A 71 -11.35 -18.97 3.73
C PRO A 71 -10.16 -18.02 3.65
N PRO A 72 -8.95 -18.53 3.35
CA PRO A 72 -7.78 -17.69 3.16
C PRO A 72 -8.04 -16.63 2.09
N PRO A 73 -7.51 -15.41 2.24
CA PRO A 73 -7.72 -14.36 1.26
C PRO A 73 -6.96 -14.66 -0.04
N ILE A 74 -7.54 -14.25 -1.17
CA ILE A 74 -6.82 -14.21 -2.44
C ILE A 74 -5.94 -12.97 -2.45
N ILE A 75 -4.63 -13.14 -2.61
CA ILE A 75 -3.67 -12.05 -2.65
C ILE A 75 -3.34 -11.70 -4.11
N LYS A 76 -3.40 -10.42 -4.45
CA LYS A 76 -3.02 -9.87 -5.76
C LYS A 76 -2.08 -8.69 -5.57
N ASN A 77 -0.98 -8.67 -6.33
CA ASN A 77 -0.09 -7.52 -6.46
C ASN A 77 -0.37 -6.86 -7.80
N ILE A 78 -0.66 -5.57 -7.79
CA ILE A 78 -1.05 -4.83 -9.00
C ILE A 78 -0.16 -3.61 -9.16
N GLU A 79 0.45 -3.48 -10.34
CA GLU A 79 1.19 -2.30 -10.74
C GLU A 79 0.26 -1.33 -11.44
N ILE A 80 0.31 -0.07 -11.03
CA ILE A 80 -0.43 1.04 -11.65
C ILE A 80 0.54 2.16 -12.02
N THR A 81 0.19 2.97 -13.00
CA THR A 81 1.02 4.13 -13.37
C THR A 81 0.83 5.29 -12.38
N PHE A 82 1.77 6.21 -12.38
CA PHE A 82 1.70 7.42 -11.57
C PHE A 82 0.47 8.28 -11.90
N GLU A 83 0.09 8.33 -13.19
CA GLU A 83 -1.11 8.99 -13.65
C GLU A 83 -2.39 8.31 -13.15
N GLN A 84 -2.43 6.97 -13.16
CA GLN A 84 -3.54 6.19 -12.63
C GLN A 84 -3.71 6.38 -11.12
N SER A 85 -2.60 6.45 -10.39
CA SER A 85 -2.59 6.82 -8.97
C SER A 85 -3.11 8.24 -8.75
N TYR A 86 -2.75 9.19 -9.64
CA TYR A 86 -3.18 10.58 -9.52
C TYR A 86 -4.69 10.76 -9.76
N ASN A 87 -5.19 10.17 -10.84
CA ASN A 87 -6.59 10.34 -11.26
C ASN A 87 -7.55 9.39 -10.54
N GLY A 88 -7.04 8.25 -10.04
CA GLY A 88 -7.88 7.11 -9.70
C GLY A 88 -8.50 6.49 -10.95
N TYR A 89 -8.88 5.23 -10.90
CA TYR A 89 -9.59 4.62 -12.01
C TYR A 89 -10.19 3.26 -11.63
N LYS A 90 -11.04 2.70 -12.50
CA LYS A 90 -11.65 1.40 -12.31
C LYS A 90 -10.87 0.32 -13.05
N LEU A 91 -10.26 -0.58 -12.32
CA LEU A 91 -9.40 -1.65 -12.84
C LEU A 91 -10.14 -2.99 -12.90
N PRO A 92 -10.25 -3.61 -14.09
CA PRO A 92 -10.69 -5.01 -14.18
C PRO A 92 -9.55 -5.96 -13.81
N ILE A 93 -9.83 -6.92 -12.93
CA ILE A 93 -8.90 -8.01 -12.61
C ILE A 93 -9.59 -9.37 -12.79
N MET A 94 -8.79 -10.37 -13.16
CA MET A 94 -9.23 -11.76 -13.17
C MET A 94 -8.81 -12.43 -11.86
N ILE A 95 -9.76 -13.05 -11.19
CA ILE A 95 -9.52 -13.86 -10.01
C ILE A 95 -9.85 -15.32 -10.30
N LYS A 96 -9.05 -16.22 -9.74
CA LYS A 96 -9.33 -17.64 -9.71
C LYS A 96 -9.69 -17.99 -8.27
N ARG A 97 -10.90 -18.47 -8.04
CA ARG A 97 -11.38 -18.90 -6.73
C ARG A 97 -11.92 -20.31 -6.75
N TRP A 98 -11.84 -21.00 -5.64
CA TRP A 98 -12.51 -22.26 -5.46
C TRP A 98 -13.85 -22.06 -4.71
N ILE A 99 -14.81 -22.91 -5.04
CA ILE A 99 -16.14 -22.97 -4.46
C ILE A 99 -16.34 -24.38 -3.93
N LYS A 100 -16.58 -24.53 -2.62
CA LYS A 100 -16.90 -25.78 -1.97
C LYS A 100 -18.40 -26.06 -2.12
N LYS A 101 -18.82 -26.52 -3.32
CA LYS A 101 -20.12 -27.20 -3.55
C LYS A 101 -19.86 -28.70 -3.53
N PRO A 102 -20.86 -29.60 -3.72
CA PRO A 102 -20.56 -31.03 -3.81
C PRO A 102 -19.45 -31.27 -4.83
N GLY A 103 -18.19 -31.33 -4.34
CA GLY A 103 -16.96 -31.23 -5.14
C GLY A 103 -16.32 -29.85 -5.05
N LEU A 104 -14.99 -29.79 -5.16
CA LEU A 104 -14.23 -28.55 -5.26
C LEU A 104 -14.27 -28.08 -6.71
N ASN A 105 -14.95 -26.98 -6.97
CA ASN A 105 -15.02 -26.35 -8.31
C ASN A 105 -14.19 -25.09 -8.33
N GLU A 106 -13.36 -24.93 -9.38
CA GLU A 106 -12.64 -23.69 -9.64
C GLU A 106 -13.46 -22.79 -10.57
N GLU A 107 -13.47 -21.49 -10.27
CA GLU A 107 -14.14 -20.48 -11.08
C GLU A 107 -13.18 -19.32 -11.36
N ASN A 108 -13.22 -18.82 -12.59
CA ASN A 108 -12.55 -17.59 -12.97
C ASN A 108 -13.61 -16.49 -13.08
N GLU A 109 -13.45 -15.42 -12.30
CA GLU A 109 -14.36 -14.28 -12.32
C GLU A 109 -13.59 -13.00 -12.64
N LYS A 110 -14.18 -12.16 -13.50
CA LYS A 110 -13.70 -10.81 -13.74
C LYS A 110 -14.38 -9.86 -12.78
N ILE A 111 -13.63 -9.23 -11.91
CA ILE A 111 -14.12 -8.23 -10.98
C ILE A 111 -13.51 -6.86 -11.30
N TYR A 112 -14.20 -5.79 -10.89
CA TYR A 112 -13.72 -4.42 -11.05
C TYR A 112 -13.37 -3.86 -9.68
N ILE A 113 -12.18 -3.26 -9.61
CA ILE A 113 -11.67 -2.61 -8.40
C ILE A 113 -11.67 -1.11 -8.63
N ASP A 114 -12.23 -0.36 -7.70
CA ASP A 114 -12.11 1.08 -7.69
C ASP A 114 -10.79 1.47 -7.03
N ILE A 115 -9.86 1.99 -7.83
CA ILE A 115 -8.57 2.53 -7.38
C ILE A 115 -8.81 3.99 -7.00
N PRO A 116 -8.73 4.34 -5.70
CA PRO A 116 -8.96 5.71 -5.28
C PRO A 116 -7.86 6.64 -5.76
N CYS A 117 -8.21 7.90 -6.04
CA CYS A 117 -7.22 8.91 -6.36
C CYS A 117 -6.28 9.16 -5.17
N GLY A 118 -5.01 9.33 -5.48
CA GLY A 118 -3.97 9.54 -4.48
C GLY A 118 -3.47 8.28 -3.78
N ILE A 119 -3.90 7.08 -4.18
CA ILE A 119 -3.36 5.81 -3.64
C ILE A 119 -1.83 5.76 -3.81
N ASP A 120 -1.14 5.15 -2.86
CA ASP A 120 0.32 5.05 -2.89
C ASP A 120 0.81 3.59 -2.93
N THR A 121 2.10 3.43 -3.16
CA THR A 121 2.76 2.12 -3.11
C THR A 121 2.61 1.48 -1.73
N ASN A 122 2.43 0.16 -1.71
CA ASN A 122 2.18 -0.67 -0.53
C ASN A 122 0.82 -0.44 0.16
N GLU A 123 -0.07 0.33 -0.44
CA GLU A 123 -1.44 0.41 0.07
C GLU A 123 -2.24 -0.83 -0.30
N LEU A 124 -3.14 -1.19 0.62
CA LEU A 124 -3.95 -2.40 0.55
C LEU A 124 -5.42 -2.05 0.28
N ILE A 125 -5.98 -2.62 -0.79
CA ILE A 125 -7.43 -2.59 -1.04
C ILE A 125 -8.00 -3.96 -0.67
N ILE A 126 -9.01 -3.97 0.20
CA ILE A 126 -9.70 -5.18 0.62
C ILE A 126 -11.07 -5.24 -0.04
N ILE A 127 -11.31 -6.30 -0.84
CA ILE A 127 -12.61 -6.59 -1.42
C ILE A 127 -13.20 -7.73 -0.63
N ARG A 128 -14.19 -7.40 0.19
CA ARG A 128 -14.80 -8.36 1.12
C ARG A 128 -15.70 -9.35 0.39
N ASP A 129 -15.70 -10.59 0.87
CA ASP A 129 -16.61 -11.68 0.47
C ASP A 129 -16.58 -12.01 -1.04
N LYS A 130 -15.49 -11.65 -1.76
CA LYS A 130 -15.28 -11.94 -3.19
C LYS A 130 -14.20 -12.99 -3.44
N GLY A 131 -13.54 -13.51 -2.40
CA GLY A 131 -12.54 -14.56 -2.50
C GLY A 131 -13.14 -15.95 -2.60
N HIS A 132 -12.47 -16.92 -2.01
CA HIS A 132 -12.90 -18.33 -1.96
C HIS A 132 -14.23 -18.50 -1.22
N ILE A 133 -15.05 -19.47 -1.63
CA ILE A 133 -16.40 -19.68 -1.09
C ILE A 133 -16.50 -21.08 -0.49
N ILE A 134 -16.82 -21.15 0.80
CA ILE A 134 -17.19 -22.41 1.49
C ILE A 134 -18.70 -22.63 1.39
N ASN A 135 -19.48 -21.59 1.69
CA ASN A 135 -20.93 -21.55 1.58
C ASN A 135 -21.41 -20.10 1.43
N ASP A 136 -22.71 -19.88 1.33
CA ASP A 136 -23.27 -18.55 1.09
C ASP A 136 -22.94 -17.52 2.19
N ASN A 137 -22.72 -17.99 3.43
CA ASN A 137 -22.43 -17.17 4.60
C ASN A 137 -20.91 -17.09 4.91
N LEU A 138 -20.09 -17.92 4.27
CA LEU A 138 -18.66 -18.03 4.57
C LEU A 138 -17.83 -17.88 3.30
N LYS A 139 -17.49 -16.63 3.01
CA LYS A 139 -16.71 -16.20 1.84
C LYS A 139 -15.42 -15.52 2.29
N GLY A 140 -14.35 -15.77 1.58
CA GLY A 140 -13.06 -15.12 1.80
C GLY A 140 -13.00 -13.73 1.17
N ASP A 141 -11.96 -13.00 1.50
CA ASP A 141 -11.69 -11.67 0.96
C ASP A 141 -10.63 -11.73 -0.15
N ILE A 142 -10.55 -10.68 -0.95
CA ILE A 142 -9.42 -10.46 -1.86
C ILE A 142 -8.62 -9.29 -1.30
N LYS A 143 -7.32 -9.46 -1.19
CA LYS A 143 -6.36 -8.44 -0.77
C LYS A 143 -5.51 -8.03 -1.95
N VAL A 144 -5.61 -6.76 -2.33
CA VAL A 144 -4.90 -6.19 -3.47
C VAL A 144 -3.85 -5.21 -2.97
N PHE A 145 -2.59 -5.54 -3.14
CA PHE A 145 -1.47 -4.65 -2.86
C PHE A 145 -1.14 -3.83 -4.10
N ILE A 146 -1.05 -2.53 -3.93
CA ILE A 146 -0.76 -1.58 -5.01
C ILE A 146 0.72 -1.27 -5.04
N LYS A 147 1.29 -1.25 -6.26
CA LYS A 147 2.63 -0.73 -6.54
C LYS A 147 2.52 0.34 -7.61
N VAL A 148 2.89 1.57 -7.29
CA VAL A 148 2.88 2.70 -8.23
C VAL A 148 4.20 2.74 -8.98
N ILE A 149 4.14 2.70 -10.30
CA ILE A 149 5.31 2.87 -11.20
C ILE A 149 5.31 4.30 -11.69
N ASN A 150 6.39 5.01 -11.39
CA ASN A 150 6.57 6.39 -11.80
C ASN A 150 7.62 6.49 -12.94
N ASN A 151 7.14 6.73 -14.15
CA ASN A 151 7.96 6.97 -15.32
C ASN A 151 7.92 8.45 -15.76
N THR A 152 7.54 9.35 -14.85
CA THR A 152 7.39 10.78 -15.12
C THR A 152 8.57 11.58 -14.55
N GLN A 153 8.65 12.86 -14.92
CA GLN A 153 9.61 13.82 -14.35
C GLN A 153 9.23 14.31 -12.93
N PHE A 154 8.06 13.91 -12.45
CA PHE A 154 7.54 14.35 -11.17
C PHE A 154 7.95 13.39 -10.05
N ILE A 155 8.18 13.93 -8.86
CA ILE A 155 8.51 13.17 -7.66
C ILE A 155 7.37 13.38 -6.66
N ARG A 156 6.85 12.30 -6.10
CA ARG A 156 5.82 12.36 -5.07
C ARG A 156 6.44 12.58 -3.69
N ASP A 157 5.84 13.48 -2.93
CA ASP A 157 6.14 13.70 -1.51
C ASP A 157 4.81 13.84 -0.74
N GLY A 158 4.34 12.72 -0.19
CA GLY A 158 3.02 12.63 0.41
C GLY A 158 1.92 12.96 -0.61
N ILE A 159 1.21 14.06 -0.40
CA ILE A 159 0.22 14.57 -1.36
C ILE A 159 0.80 15.64 -2.30
N ASN A 160 2.01 16.15 -2.05
CA ASN A 160 2.67 17.10 -2.94
C ASN A 160 3.39 16.41 -4.08
N ILE A 161 3.65 17.17 -5.12
CA ILE A 161 4.39 16.75 -6.31
C ILE A 161 5.54 17.72 -6.51
N HIS A 162 6.74 17.22 -6.67
CA HIS A 162 7.93 18.00 -6.94
C HIS A 162 8.34 17.86 -8.40
N LEU A 163 8.75 18.97 -9.00
CA LEU A 163 9.35 19.04 -10.32
C LEU A 163 10.70 19.75 -10.21
N ASN A 164 11.77 19.10 -10.61
CA ASN A 164 13.08 19.73 -10.71
C ASN A 164 13.23 20.36 -12.10
N LYS A 165 13.41 21.67 -12.16
CA LYS A 165 13.58 22.44 -13.39
C LYS A 165 14.95 23.10 -13.45
N ASN A 166 15.71 22.74 -14.45
CA ASN A 166 16.96 23.44 -14.74
C ASN A 166 16.66 24.72 -15.51
N ILE A 167 17.22 25.84 -15.06
CA ILE A 167 17.19 27.15 -15.70
C ILE A 167 18.60 27.67 -15.82
N THR A 168 18.83 28.51 -16.81
CA THR A 168 20.13 29.21 -17.01
C THR A 168 20.26 30.38 -16.03
N LEU A 169 21.48 30.84 -15.78
CA LEU A 169 21.73 32.06 -15.00
C LEU A 169 20.99 33.27 -15.60
N LYS A 170 20.97 33.39 -16.95
CA LYS A 170 20.21 34.44 -17.64
C LYS A 170 18.72 34.38 -17.27
N GLU A 171 18.12 33.19 -17.32
CA GLU A 171 16.71 33.00 -16.95
C GLU A 171 16.45 33.29 -15.48
N ALA A 172 17.41 32.93 -14.62
CA ALA A 172 17.29 33.21 -13.18
C ALA A 172 17.31 34.71 -12.86
N LEU A 173 18.10 35.51 -13.64
CA LEU A 173 18.20 36.94 -13.41
C LEU A 173 17.14 37.75 -14.18
N CYS A 174 16.86 37.38 -15.45
CA CYS A 174 15.99 38.15 -16.35
C CYS A 174 14.53 37.65 -16.38
N GLY A 175 14.26 36.51 -15.73
CA GLY A 175 12.98 35.85 -15.81
C GLY A 175 12.87 34.86 -16.96
N PHE A 176 11.81 34.07 -16.94
CA PHE A 176 11.56 32.97 -17.90
C PHE A 176 10.08 32.74 -18.14
N ILE A 177 9.81 32.03 -19.22
CA ILE A 177 8.50 31.44 -19.52
C ILE A 177 8.75 30.01 -20.01
N PHE A 178 8.08 29.02 -19.43
CA PHE A 178 8.08 27.66 -19.96
C PHE A 178 6.73 27.00 -19.75
N ILE A 179 6.47 25.94 -20.52
CA ILE A 179 5.26 25.13 -20.43
C ILE A 179 5.62 23.81 -19.75
N ILE A 180 4.76 23.36 -18.85
CA ILE A 180 4.81 22.01 -18.26
C ILE A 180 3.53 21.25 -18.61
N THR A 181 3.68 20.01 -19.04
CA THR A 181 2.55 19.08 -19.11
C THR A 181 2.45 18.37 -17.77
N HIS A 182 1.37 18.65 -17.06
CA HIS A 182 1.12 18.10 -15.74
C HIS A 182 0.63 16.64 -15.81
N ILE A 183 0.66 15.90 -14.69
CA ILE A 183 0.23 14.49 -14.62
C ILE A 183 -1.23 14.28 -15.10
N ASN A 184 -2.09 15.28 -14.92
CA ASN A 184 -3.47 15.24 -15.41
C ASN A 184 -3.62 15.50 -16.93
N GLY A 185 -2.51 15.58 -17.67
CA GLY A 185 -2.47 15.85 -19.10
C GLY A 185 -2.68 17.33 -19.49
N LYS A 186 -2.93 18.23 -18.54
CA LYS A 186 -3.09 19.66 -18.81
C LYS A 186 -1.75 20.37 -18.89
N GLU A 187 -1.66 21.34 -19.79
CA GLU A 187 -0.51 22.21 -19.92
C GLU A 187 -0.66 23.46 -19.06
N PHE A 188 0.39 23.82 -18.36
CA PHE A 188 0.48 25.02 -17.56
C PHE A 188 1.66 25.87 -18.01
N THR A 189 1.42 27.15 -18.29
CA THR A 189 2.47 28.12 -18.58
C THR A 189 2.97 28.72 -17.29
N ILE A 190 4.23 28.46 -16.97
CA ILE A 190 4.91 29.00 -15.80
C ILE A 190 5.70 30.25 -16.25
N LYS A 191 5.36 31.39 -15.65
CA LYS A 191 6.01 32.66 -15.95
C LYS A 191 6.56 33.28 -14.69
N ASN A 192 7.81 33.64 -14.69
CA ASN A 192 8.45 34.39 -13.63
C ASN A 192 9.20 35.60 -14.18
N LYS A 193 9.04 36.74 -13.51
CA LYS A 193 9.76 38.00 -13.84
C LYS A 193 10.67 38.46 -12.69
N LYS A 194 10.68 37.73 -11.59
CA LYS A 194 11.53 38.03 -10.43
C LYS A 194 12.81 37.24 -10.49
N ILE A 195 13.85 37.77 -9.87
CA ILE A 195 15.10 37.02 -9.68
C ILE A 195 14.84 35.74 -8.92
N ILE A 196 15.43 34.66 -9.37
CA ILE A 196 15.41 33.35 -8.71
C ILE A 196 16.76 33.11 -8.06
N GLU A 197 16.75 32.96 -6.74
CA GLU A 197 17.94 32.61 -5.97
C GLU A 197 18.21 31.08 -6.04
N PRO A 198 19.48 30.65 -5.89
CA PRO A 198 19.80 29.24 -5.78
C PRO A 198 18.99 28.54 -4.66
N GLY A 199 18.38 27.41 -4.98
CA GLY A 199 17.54 26.66 -4.02
C GLY A 199 16.11 27.22 -3.87
N SER A 200 15.74 28.26 -4.60
CA SER A 200 14.37 28.79 -4.60
C SER A 200 13.37 27.76 -5.11
N LYS A 201 12.16 27.84 -4.56
CA LYS A 201 11.02 26.99 -4.92
C LYS A 201 9.81 27.82 -5.26
N THR A 202 9.04 27.39 -6.23
CA THR A 202 7.72 27.96 -6.54
C THR A 202 6.66 26.95 -6.25
N THR A 203 5.67 27.32 -5.44
CA THR A 203 4.55 26.46 -5.09
C THR A 203 3.30 26.88 -5.87
N ILE A 204 2.72 25.93 -6.60
CA ILE A 204 1.45 26.10 -7.30
C ILE A 204 0.40 25.28 -6.54
N LYS A 205 -0.56 25.98 -5.97
CA LYS A 205 -1.57 25.35 -5.11
C LYS A 205 -2.50 24.43 -5.90
N ASN A 206 -2.96 23.37 -5.22
CA ASN A 206 -3.98 22.45 -5.72
C ASN A 206 -3.59 21.69 -7.00
N LEU A 207 -2.31 21.52 -7.27
CA LEU A 207 -1.78 20.70 -8.36
C LEU A 207 -1.00 19.46 -7.86
N GLY A 208 -1.19 19.07 -6.60
CA GLY A 208 -0.71 17.81 -6.05
C GLY A 208 -1.76 16.71 -6.12
N PHE A 209 -1.49 15.60 -5.44
CA PHE A 209 -2.45 14.51 -5.27
C PHE A 209 -3.65 14.94 -4.43
N LYS A 210 -4.79 14.44 -4.81
CA LYS A 210 -5.99 14.53 -3.97
C LYS A 210 -6.06 13.29 -3.09
N ARG A 211 -6.19 13.50 -1.77
CA ARG A 211 -6.42 12.42 -0.83
C ARG A 211 -7.44 12.86 0.21
N ASP A 212 -8.51 12.10 0.34
CA ASP A 212 -9.67 12.47 1.15
C ASP A 212 -10.18 13.87 0.77
N ASN A 213 -10.18 14.82 1.70
CA ASN A 213 -10.58 16.20 1.46
C ASN A 213 -9.40 17.15 1.19
N ASN A 214 -8.17 16.62 1.14
CA ASN A 214 -6.96 17.43 0.96
C ASN A 214 -6.45 17.34 -0.48
N ILE A 215 -5.96 18.46 -1.01
CA ILE A 215 -5.28 18.53 -2.30
C ILE A 215 -3.90 19.11 -2.05
N GLY A 216 -2.88 18.38 -2.49
CA GLY A 216 -1.49 18.83 -2.40
C GLY A 216 -1.14 19.89 -3.43
N ASN A 217 0.11 20.28 -3.45
CA ASN A 217 0.65 21.32 -4.30
C ASN A 217 1.66 20.76 -5.29
N LEU A 218 1.87 21.45 -6.40
CA LEU A 218 3.04 21.26 -7.26
C LEU A 218 4.13 22.22 -6.81
N ILE A 219 5.29 21.68 -6.46
CA ILE A 219 6.47 22.42 -6.00
C ILE A 219 7.53 22.31 -7.08
N ILE A 220 7.89 23.43 -7.69
CA ILE A 220 8.95 23.50 -8.70
C ILE A 220 10.23 23.94 -8.01
N ASN A 221 11.25 23.08 -8.03
CA ASN A 221 12.58 23.36 -7.51
C ASN A 221 13.46 23.83 -8.69
N PHE A 222 14.08 24.99 -8.58
CA PHE A 222 14.94 25.51 -9.63
C PHE A 222 16.40 25.19 -9.37
N ASN A 223 17.03 24.58 -10.38
CA ASN A 223 18.47 24.37 -10.42
C ASN A 223 19.06 25.36 -11.43
N ILE A 224 19.91 26.27 -10.97
CA ILE A 224 20.53 27.27 -11.81
C ILE A 224 21.82 26.72 -12.41
N SER A 225 21.89 26.66 -13.75
CA SER A 225 23.10 26.29 -14.47
C SER A 225 23.88 27.53 -14.87
N PHE A 226 25.13 27.58 -14.43
CA PHE A 226 26.05 28.63 -14.79
C PHE A 226 26.72 28.36 -16.15
N PRO A 227 27.00 29.39 -16.96
CA PRO A 227 27.80 29.21 -18.16
C PRO A 227 29.24 28.80 -17.82
N LYS A 228 29.81 27.91 -18.62
CA LYS A 228 31.18 27.43 -18.40
C LYS A 228 32.21 28.51 -18.68
N ASN A 229 31.95 29.38 -19.66
CA ASN A 229 32.81 30.48 -20.07
C ASN A 229 31.97 31.73 -20.35
N ILE A 230 32.53 32.87 -20.07
CA ILE A 230 31.97 34.21 -20.36
C ILE A 230 33.07 35.00 -21.08
N SER A 231 32.70 35.75 -22.14
CA SER A 231 33.66 36.57 -22.87
C SER A 231 34.12 37.76 -22.04
N PRO A 232 35.33 38.30 -22.28
CA PRO A 232 35.84 39.48 -21.58
C PRO A 232 34.87 40.66 -21.64
N GLU A 233 34.30 40.92 -22.82
CA GLU A 233 33.35 42.03 -23.05
C GLU A 233 32.07 41.85 -22.18
N ALA A 234 31.59 40.61 -22.07
CA ALA A 234 30.44 40.33 -21.22
C ALA A 234 30.77 40.48 -19.72
N ILE A 235 32.00 40.19 -19.30
CA ILE A 235 32.45 40.42 -17.92
C ILE A 235 32.47 41.92 -17.61
N GLU A 236 32.99 42.76 -18.53
CA GLU A 236 32.98 44.21 -18.33
C GLU A 236 31.55 44.77 -18.24
N GLN A 237 30.64 44.30 -19.08
CA GLN A 237 29.23 44.69 -19.02
C GLN A 237 28.56 44.25 -17.71
N LEU A 238 28.80 43.05 -17.25
CA LEU A 238 28.26 42.56 -15.99
C LEU A 238 28.76 43.39 -14.79
N ASN A 239 30.07 43.72 -14.76
CA ASN A 239 30.66 44.57 -13.72
C ASN A 239 30.06 45.98 -13.67
N SER A 240 29.51 46.47 -14.78
CA SER A 240 28.90 47.80 -14.85
C SER A 240 27.42 47.79 -14.42
N ILE A 241 26.77 46.63 -14.41
CA ILE A 241 25.33 46.46 -14.13
C ILE A 241 25.08 45.96 -12.73
N LEU A 242 25.93 45.05 -12.21
CA LEU A 242 25.85 44.43 -10.91
C LEU A 242 26.70 45.14 -9.88
#